data_42dd36478b7aee00d0cadc2974e73a9e
#
_entry.id   42dd36478b7aee00d0cadc2974e73a9e
#
_cell.length_a   1.000
_cell.length_b   1.000
_cell.length_c   1.000
_cell.angle_alpha   90.00
_cell.angle_beta   90.00
_cell.angle_gamma   90.00
#
_symmetry.space_group_name_H-M   'P 1'
#
loop_
_entity.id
_entity.type
_entity.pdbx_description
1 polymer ?
#
loop_
_entity_poly.entity_id
_entity_poly.type
_entity_poly.pdbx_seq_one_letter_code
_entity_poly.pdbx_strand_id
1 'polypeptide(L)'
;TPSYLILLILVILIFLFMYFVGTSVWVKVVENKDKDKENDTKDSRRDFLSLSAITLGGLGTAAFMWPFIKSMNPAEDTLALGTTEVDISNITEGQSVTVKWRGTPVFIRRRTQQEIKEANNIDISSLRDPIEDSERVKKPEWLVLVGICTHLGCVPLGQKITHTKGEYNGWYCPCHGSHYDTS
;
A
#
# COMPACT_ATOMS: atom_id res chain seq x y z
N THR A 1 11.47 -12.06 -2.05
CA THR A 1 11.43 -13.42 -2.61
C THR A 1 11.96 -13.39 -4.04
N PRO A 2 12.72 -14.39 -4.50
CA PRO A 2 13.43 -14.39 -5.78
C PRO A 2 12.50 -14.23 -7.00
N SER A 3 11.23 -14.53 -6.88
CA SER A 3 10.24 -14.41 -7.98
C SER A 3 9.98 -12.97 -8.45
N TYR A 4 10.01 -11.98 -7.56
CA TYR A 4 9.84 -10.58 -7.97
C TYR A 4 11.04 -10.04 -8.74
N LEU A 5 12.24 -10.50 -8.39
CA LEU A 5 13.46 -10.11 -9.09
C LEU A 5 13.46 -10.63 -10.54
N ILE A 6 13.03 -11.87 -10.73
CA ILE A 6 12.91 -12.49 -12.07
C ILE A 6 11.86 -11.76 -12.90
N LEU A 7 10.71 -11.42 -12.32
CA LEU A 7 9.65 -10.67 -13.00
C LEU A 7 10.12 -9.27 -13.39
N LEU A 8 10.83 -8.58 -12.52
CA LEU A 8 11.40 -7.25 -12.78
C LEU A 8 12.42 -7.31 -13.92
N ILE A 9 13.31 -8.30 -13.92
CA ILE A 9 14.31 -8.50 -14.99
C ILE A 9 13.61 -8.78 -16.33
N LEU A 10 12.57 -9.63 -16.34
CA LEU A 10 11.79 -9.92 -17.54
C LEU A 10 11.12 -8.67 -18.11
N VAL A 11 10.51 -7.84 -17.27
CA VAL A 11 9.90 -6.58 -17.68
C VAL A 11 10.94 -5.62 -18.26
N ILE A 12 12.10 -5.49 -17.62
CA ILE A 12 13.20 -4.64 -18.12
C ILE A 12 13.70 -5.16 -19.48
N LEU A 13 13.87 -6.46 -19.64
CA LEU A 13 14.32 -7.06 -20.91
C LEU A 13 13.30 -6.84 -22.03
N ILE A 14 12.00 -6.94 -21.75
CA ILE A 14 10.93 -6.62 -22.71
C ILE A 14 10.98 -5.15 -23.10
N PHE A 15 11.15 -4.23 -22.13
CA PHE A 15 11.28 -2.79 -22.43
C PHE A 15 12.52 -2.48 -23.25
N LEU A 16 13.67 -3.07 -22.92
CA LEU A 16 14.90 -2.91 -23.70
C LEU A 16 14.77 -3.47 -25.11
N PHE A 17 14.11 -4.63 -25.27
CA PHE A 17 13.84 -5.23 -26.56
C PHE A 17 12.92 -4.34 -27.41
N MET A 18 11.83 -3.82 -26.83
CA MET A 18 10.90 -2.89 -27.49
C MET A 18 11.60 -1.58 -27.86
N TYR A 19 12.45 -1.05 -26.97
CA TYR A 19 13.26 0.14 -27.26
C TYR A 19 14.24 -0.10 -28.41
N PHE A 20 14.96 -1.23 -28.39
CA PHE A 20 15.93 -1.58 -29.43
C PHE A 20 15.25 -1.82 -30.78
N VAL A 21 14.15 -2.54 -30.85
CA VAL A 21 13.33 -2.75 -32.03
C VAL A 21 12.78 -1.42 -32.56
N GLY A 22 12.22 -0.60 -31.63
CA GLY A 22 11.69 0.73 -31.98
C GLY A 22 12.74 1.66 -32.58
N THR A 23 13.93 1.74 -31.96
CA THR A 23 15.02 2.58 -32.49
C THR A 23 15.56 2.06 -33.80
N SER A 24 15.70 0.74 -33.99
CA SER A 24 16.14 0.13 -35.23
C SER A 24 15.16 0.37 -36.41
N VAL A 25 13.87 0.32 -36.13
CA VAL A 25 12.80 0.65 -37.06
C VAL A 25 12.81 2.14 -37.41
N TRP A 26 12.96 3.00 -36.38
CA TRP A 26 12.99 4.45 -36.56
C TRP A 26 14.17 4.92 -37.38
N VAL A 27 15.39 4.39 -37.13
CA VAL A 27 16.59 4.70 -37.88
C VAL A 27 16.43 4.31 -39.37
N LYS A 28 15.87 3.12 -39.64
CA LYS A 28 15.60 2.70 -41.02
C LYS A 28 14.55 3.55 -41.72
N VAL A 29 13.52 4.00 -41.01
CA VAL A 29 12.48 4.88 -41.57
C VAL A 29 13.04 6.26 -41.87
N VAL A 30 13.90 6.82 -41.00
CA VAL A 30 14.53 8.13 -41.22
C VAL A 30 15.55 8.06 -42.37
N GLU A 31 16.40 7.02 -42.42
CA GLU A 31 17.39 6.84 -43.48
C GLU A 31 16.74 6.65 -44.88
N ASN A 32 15.58 5.98 -44.93
CA ASN A 32 14.83 5.81 -46.19
C ASN A 32 14.17 7.12 -46.65
N LYS A 33 13.81 8.02 -45.75
CA LYS A 33 13.17 9.30 -46.07
C LYS A 33 14.08 10.28 -46.81
N ASP A 34 15.40 10.16 -46.64
CA ASP A 34 16.37 11.01 -47.34
C ASP A 34 16.68 10.52 -48.75
N LYS A 35 16.40 9.24 -49.08
CA LYS A 35 16.61 8.65 -50.41
C LYS A 35 15.40 8.78 -51.34
N ASP A 36 14.22 9.08 -50.83
CA ASP A 36 12.96 8.95 -51.57
C ASP A 36 12.37 10.27 -52.07
N LYS A 37 13.17 11.35 -52.21
CA LYS A 37 12.69 12.61 -52.82
C LYS A 37 12.42 12.54 -54.30
N GLU A 38 12.66 11.41 -54.97
CA GLU A 38 12.60 11.30 -56.42
C GLU A 38 11.45 10.40 -56.98
N ASN A 39 10.59 9.78 -56.12
CA ASN A 39 9.53 8.87 -56.62
C ASN A 39 8.18 9.04 -55.88
N ASP A 40 7.59 10.21 -56.03
CA ASP A 40 6.48 10.76 -55.25
C ASP A 40 5.09 10.06 -55.37
N THR A 41 4.92 9.03 -56.20
CA THR A 41 3.57 8.42 -56.37
C THR A 41 3.43 6.96 -55.93
N LYS A 42 4.55 6.24 -55.77
CA LYS A 42 4.53 4.85 -55.24
C LYS A 42 4.63 4.76 -53.73
N ASP A 43 5.19 5.77 -53.11
CA ASP A 43 5.47 5.80 -51.67
C ASP A 43 4.23 6.02 -50.83
N SER A 44 3.22 6.77 -51.28
CA SER A 44 2.00 7.09 -50.55
C SER A 44 1.21 5.85 -50.09
N ARG A 45 1.13 4.79 -50.89
CA ARG A 45 0.41 3.55 -50.53
C ARG A 45 1.20 2.72 -49.53
N ARG A 46 2.51 2.64 -49.68
CA ARG A 46 3.40 1.89 -48.77
C ARG A 46 3.44 2.55 -47.38
N ASP A 47 3.54 3.87 -47.38
CA ASP A 47 3.54 4.66 -46.14
C ASP A 47 2.20 4.56 -45.40
N PHE A 48 1.09 4.61 -46.12
CA PHE A 48 -0.24 4.40 -45.56
C PHE A 48 -0.39 3.01 -44.95
N LEU A 49 0.05 1.95 -45.64
CA LEU A 49 -0.03 0.57 -45.10
C LEU A 49 0.90 0.40 -43.91
N SER A 50 2.09 0.97 -43.92
CA SER A 50 3.03 0.92 -42.80
C SER A 50 2.51 1.66 -41.61
N LEU A 51 1.98 2.87 -41.80
CA LEU A 51 1.38 3.67 -40.72
C LEU A 51 0.14 2.96 -40.10
N SER A 52 -0.71 2.40 -40.96
CA SER A 52 -1.88 1.64 -40.53
C SER A 52 -1.49 0.40 -39.73
N ALA A 53 -0.48 -0.34 -40.17
CA ALA A 53 0.02 -1.53 -39.48
C ALA A 53 0.63 -1.17 -38.12
N ILE A 54 1.40 -0.09 -38.01
CA ILE A 54 1.99 0.39 -36.74
C ILE A 54 0.88 0.85 -35.76
N THR A 55 -0.09 1.61 -36.27
CA THR A 55 -1.20 2.10 -35.46
C THR A 55 -2.05 0.95 -34.94
N LEU A 56 -2.45 0.01 -35.78
CA LEU A 56 -3.24 -1.16 -35.37
C LEU A 56 -2.45 -2.07 -34.44
N GLY A 57 -1.15 -2.26 -34.71
CA GLY A 57 -0.26 -3.01 -33.82
C GLY A 57 -0.10 -2.36 -32.46
N GLY A 58 0.05 -1.05 -32.42
CA GLY A 58 0.13 -0.26 -31.19
C GLY A 58 -1.16 -0.32 -30.36
N LEU A 59 -2.31 -0.12 -31.01
CA LEU A 59 -3.62 -0.24 -30.37
C LEU A 59 -3.89 -1.67 -29.87
N GLY A 60 -3.54 -2.67 -30.67
CA GLY A 60 -3.67 -4.08 -30.30
C GLY A 60 -2.80 -4.44 -29.08
N THR A 61 -1.57 -3.96 -29.06
CA THR A 61 -0.66 -4.16 -27.91
C THR A 61 -1.21 -3.47 -26.67
N ALA A 62 -1.67 -2.24 -26.77
CA ALA A 62 -2.26 -1.52 -25.65
C ALA A 62 -3.52 -2.23 -25.10
N ALA A 63 -4.40 -2.69 -25.98
CA ALA A 63 -5.58 -3.45 -25.61
C ALA A 63 -5.23 -4.79 -24.96
N PHE A 64 -4.21 -5.47 -25.46
CA PHE A 64 -3.71 -6.72 -24.88
C PHE A 64 -3.09 -6.51 -23.50
N MET A 65 -2.36 -5.42 -23.28
CA MET A 65 -1.73 -5.12 -21.99
C MET A 65 -2.72 -4.63 -20.92
N TRP A 66 -3.86 -4.08 -21.33
CA TRP A 66 -4.86 -3.52 -20.40
C TRP A 66 -5.34 -4.48 -19.32
N PRO A 67 -5.75 -5.74 -19.59
CA PRO A 67 -6.17 -6.67 -18.55
C PRO A 67 -5.07 -7.00 -17.54
N PHE A 68 -3.81 -7.00 -17.95
CA PHE A 68 -2.68 -7.23 -17.01
C PHE A 68 -2.52 -6.04 -16.05
N ILE A 69 -2.65 -4.82 -16.55
CA ILE A 69 -2.63 -3.62 -15.70
C ILE A 69 -3.84 -3.62 -14.76
N LYS A 70 -5.02 -3.97 -15.27
CA LYS A 70 -6.24 -4.04 -14.46
C LYS A 70 -6.16 -5.14 -13.38
N SER A 71 -5.49 -6.25 -13.64
CA SER A 71 -5.32 -7.32 -12.67
C SER A 71 -4.44 -6.94 -11.47
N MET A 72 -3.66 -5.86 -11.56
CA MET A 72 -2.88 -5.32 -10.43
C MET A 72 -3.71 -4.47 -9.47
N ASN A 73 -4.95 -4.13 -9.85
CA ASN A 73 -5.85 -3.40 -8.96
C ASN A 73 -6.28 -4.32 -7.80
N PRO A 74 -6.51 -3.74 -6.60
CA PRO A 74 -7.07 -4.48 -5.48
C PRO A 74 -8.41 -5.12 -5.87
N ALA A 75 -8.64 -6.34 -5.41
CA ALA A 75 -9.92 -7.02 -5.63
C ALA A 75 -11.09 -6.24 -4.99
N GLU A 76 -12.27 -6.30 -5.58
CA GLU A 76 -13.45 -5.53 -5.12
C GLU A 76 -13.88 -5.90 -3.71
N ASP A 77 -13.70 -7.15 -3.32
CA ASP A 77 -13.94 -7.63 -1.95
C ASP A 77 -12.97 -7.01 -0.92
N THR A 78 -11.69 -6.78 -1.29
CA THR A 78 -10.76 -6.04 -0.43
C THR A 78 -11.12 -4.56 -0.31
N LEU A 79 -11.70 -3.96 -1.35
CA LEU A 79 -12.19 -2.58 -1.31
C LEU A 79 -13.49 -2.47 -0.50
N ALA A 80 -14.39 -3.45 -0.61
CA ALA A 80 -15.64 -3.52 0.16
C ALA A 80 -15.36 -3.63 1.68
N LEU A 81 -14.25 -4.29 2.07
CA LEU A 81 -13.79 -4.37 3.47
C LEU A 81 -12.98 -3.12 3.90
N GLY A 82 -12.97 -2.07 3.09
CA GLY A 82 -12.19 -0.84 3.33
C GLY A 82 -12.64 -0.07 4.57
N THR A 83 -13.92 -0.15 4.93
CA THR A 83 -14.52 0.50 6.10
C THR A 83 -15.20 -0.52 6.99
N THR A 84 -15.12 -0.32 8.29
CA THR A 84 -15.84 -1.11 9.30
C THR A 84 -16.51 -0.14 10.26
N GLU A 85 -17.82 -0.27 10.44
CA GLU A 85 -18.57 0.48 11.43
C GLU A 85 -18.62 -0.31 12.74
N VAL A 86 -18.32 0.36 13.83
CA VAL A 86 -18.32 -0.23 15.18
C VAL A 86 -19.15 0.64 16.10
N ASP A 87 -20.15 0.05 16.73
CA ASP A 87 -20.89 0.72 17.79
C ASP A 87 -20.04 0.81 19.06
N ILE A 88 -19.66 2.01 19.42
CA ILE A 88 -18.83 2.31 20.60
C ILE A 88 -19.64 2.75 21.81
N SER A 89 -20.98 2.85 21.71
CA SER A 89 -21.86 3.37 22.77
C SER A 89 -21.80 2.57 24.05
N ASN A 90 -21.58 1.27 23.95
CA ASN A 90 -21.56 0.34 25.10
C ASN A 90 -20.16 0.16 25.73
N ILE A 91 -19.14 0.88 25.22
CA ILE A 91 -17.78 0.76 25.77
C ILE A 91 -17.64 1.70 26.97
N THR A 92 -17.43 1.14 28.15
CA THR A 92 -17.22 1.90 29.40
C THR A 92 -15.79 2.41 29.52
N GLU A 93 -15.56 3.41 30.37
CA GLU A 93 -14.21 3.93 30.64
C GLU A 93 -13.28 2.82 31.14
N GLY A 94 -12.05 2.80 30.62
CA GLY A 94 -11.05 1.78 30.91
C GLY A 94 -11.26 0.46 30.18
N GLN A 95 -12.35 0.33 29.39
CA GLN A 95 -12.63 -0.87 28.62
C GLN A 95 -11.98 -0.80 27.22
N SER A 96 -11.53 -1.95 26.73
CA SER A 96 -10.99 -2.13 25.39
C SER A 96 -11.73 -3.21 24.64
N VAL A 97 -12.03 -2.98 23.37
CA VAL A 97 -12.66 -3.93 22.46
C VAL A 97 -11.73 -4.18 21.27
N THR A 98 -11.74 -5.41 20.79
CA THR A 98 -10.98 -5.77 19.58
C THR A 98 -11.94 -6.03 18.44
N VAL A 99 -11.72 -5.33 17.33
CA VAL A 99 -12.46 -5.55 16.09
C VAL A 99 -11.49 -6.00 14.98
N LYS A 100 -12.01 -6.75 14.03
CA LYS A 100 -11.21 -7.19 12.88
C LYS A 100 -11.46 -6.25 11.70
N TRP A 101 -10.40 -5.61 11.22
CA TRP A 101 -10.45 -4.76 10.03
C TRP A 101 -9.41 -5.23 9.02
N ARG A 102 -9.83 -5.58 7.81
CA ARG A 102 -8.96 -6.11 6.74
C ARG A 102 -8.09 -7.29 7.19
N GLY A 103 -8.64 -8.17 8.03
CA GLY A 103 -7.87 -9.30 8.57
C GLY A 103 -6.98 -8.97 9.76
N THR A 104 -6.82 -7.70 10.10
CA THR A 104 -5.94 -7.19 11.16
C THR A 104 -6.75 -6.84 12.40
N PRO A 105 -6.31 -7.20 13.62
CA PRO A 105 -6.96 -6.77 14.85
C PRO A 105 -6.75 -5.27 15.07
N VAL A 106 -7.81 -4.56 15.37
CA VAL A 106 -7.80 -3.16 15.78
C VAL A 106 -8.34 -3.07 17.21
N PHE A 107 -7.59 -2.44 18.10
CA PHE A 107 -7.98 -2.19 19.46
C PHE A 107 -8.65 -0.82 19.55
N ILE A 108 -9.82 -0.80 20.16
CA ILE A 108 -10.59 0.42 20.49
C ILE A 108 -10.68 0.48 22.00
N ARG A 109 -10.04 1.47 22.61
CA ARG A 109 -10.02 1.68 24.05
C ARG A 109 -10.67 3.01 24.40
N ARG A 110 -11.60 2.98 25.36
CA ARG A 110 -12.09 4.20 26.00
C ARG A 110 -11.20 4.50 27.20
N ARG A 111 -10.31 5.49 27.05
CA ARG A 111 -9.32 5.86 28.06
C ARG A 111 -9.98 6.54 29.25
N THR A 112 -9.44 6.29 30.43
CA THR A 112 -9.81 7.01 31.65
C THR A 112 -9.14 8.39 31.67
N GLN A 113 -9.64 9.30 32.51
CA GLN A 113 -9.03 10.61 32.69
C GLN A 113 -7.59 10.54 33.21
N GLN A 114 -7.29 9.48 33.98
CA GLN A 114 -5.93 9.23 34.46
C GLN A 114 -4.99 8.83 33.32
N GLU A 115 -5.41 7.91 32.44
CA GLU A 115 -4.63 7.46 31.26
C GLU A 115 -4.34 8.63 30.30
N ILE A 116 -5.31 9.52 30.11
CA ILE A 116 -5.13 10.72 29.29
C ILE A 116 -4.09 11.67 29.90
N LYS A 117 -4.12 11.85 31.23
CA LYS A 117 -3.10 12.68 31.91
C LYS A 117 -1.72 12.05 31.86
N GLU A 118 -1.62 10.73 32.00
CA GLU A 118 -0.36 9.99 31.91
C GLU A 118 0.21 10.11 30.49
N ALA A 119 -0.62 9.94 29.44
CA ALA A 119 -0.21 10.08 28.05
C ALA A 119 0.33 11.49 27.73
N ASN A 120 -0.29 12.55 28.27
CA ASN A 120 0.15 13.93 28.07
C ASN A 120 1.42 14.30 28.86
N ASN A 121 1.78 13.53 29.87
CA ASN A 121 2.96 13.79 30.72
C ASN A 121 4.20 12.96 30.34
N ILE A 122 4.13 12.20 29.25
CA ILE A 122 5.26 11.40 28.78
C ILE A 122 6.36 12.32 28.23
N ASP A 123 7.60 12.03 28.57
CA ASP A 123 8.75 12.68 27.95
C ASP A 123 8.92 12.18 26.50
N ILE A 124 8.43 12.99 25.58
CA ILE A 124 8.41 12.69 24.13
C ILE A 124 9.83 12.45 23.60
N SER A 125 10.85 13.14 24.18
CA SER A 125 12.23 13.02 23.72
C SER A 125 12.83 11.63 23.95
N SER A 126 12.26 10.87 24.88
CA SER A 126 12.66 9.48 25.20
C SER A 126 12.01 8.44 24.28
N LEU A 127 10.99 8.83 23.52
CA LEU A 127 10.26 7.93 22.64
C LEU A 127 11.01 7.70 21.34
N ARG A 128 10.89 6.49 20.79
CA ARG A 128 11.45 6.14 19.49
C ARG A 128 10.78 6.92 18.33
N ASP A 129 9.51 7.24 18.49
CA ASP A 129 8.70 8.05 17.58
C ASP A 129 8.10 9.20 18.40
N PRO A 130 8.75 10.36 18.43
CA PRO A 130 8.42 11.47 19.32
C PRO A 130 7.20 12.26 18.78
N ILE A 131 6.00 11.71 18.94
CA ILE A 131 4.74 12.32 18.54
C ILE A 131 3.88 12.55 19.79
N GLU A 132 3.30 13.75 19.91
CA GLU A 132 2.38 14.09 20.99
C GLU A 132 1.08 13.29 20.90
N ASP A 133 0.49 12.97 22.06
CA ASP A 133 -0.80 12.25 22.12
C ASP A 133 -1.90 12.99 21.36
N SER A 134 -1.90 14.31 21.40
CA SER A 134 -2.85 15.19 20.67
C SER A 134 -2.80 15.03 19.16
N GLU A 135 -1.67 14.63 18.60
CA GLU A 135 -1.51 14.38 17.16
C GLU A 135 -1.94 12.95 16.77
N ARG A 136 -1.86 12.01 17.70
CA ARG A 136 -2.25 10.60 17.48
C ARG A 136 -3.74 10.37 17.56
N VAL A 137 -4.45 11.06 18.46
CA VAL A 137 -5.86 10.84 18.73
C VAL A 137 -6.72 12.04 18.32
N LYS A 138 -7.82 11.79 17.63
CA LYS A 138 -8.79 12.84 17.29
C LYS A 138 -9.65 13.27 18.49
N LYS A 139 -9.89 12.35 19.41
CA LYS A 139 -10.62 12.58 20.67
C LYS A 139 -9.83 11.94 21.80
N PRO A 140 -9.42 12.70 22.83
CA PRO A 140 -8.55 12.19 23.90
C PRO A 140 -9.09 10.95 24.61
N GLU A 141 -10.40 10.79 24.72
CA GLU A 141 -11.07 9.65 25.36
C GLU A 141 -10.98 8.35 24.54
N TRP A 142 -10.74 8.44 23.24
CA TRP A 142 -10.75 7.29 22.34
C TRP A 142 -9.38 7.02 21.73
N LEU A 143 -8.80 5.89 22.11
CA LEU A 143 -7.58 5.39 21.50
C LEU A 143 -7.93 4.25 20.53
N VAL A 144 -7.60 4.42 19.27
CA VAL A 144 -7.81 3.42 18.22
C VAL A 144 -6.47 3.11 17.57
N LEU A 145 -6.04 1.88 17.68
CA LEU A 145 -4.74 1.46 17.19
C LEU A 145 -4.77 0.06 16.58
N VAL A 146 -3.82 -0.23 15.71
CA VAL A 146 -3.63 -1.57 15.15
C VAL A 146 -3.03 -2.46 16.23
N GLY A 147 -3.73 -3.55 16.57
CA GLY A 147 -3.34 -4.48 17.64
C GLY A 147 -2.26 -5.46 17.24
N ILE A 148 -1.17 -4.96 16.69
CA ILE A 148 -0.04 -5.76 16.22
C ILE A 148 1.25 -5.24 16.84
N CYS A 149 2.02 -6.15 17.45
CA CYS A 149 3.32 -5.84 18.01
C CYS A 149 4.30 -5.40 16.92
N THR A 150 4.96 -4.26 17.13
CA THR A 150 5.93 -3.68 16.20
C THR A 150 7.19 -4.50 16.01
N HIS A 151 7.44 -5.51 16.87
CA HIS A 151 8.61 -6.38 16.76
C HIS A 151 8.46 -7.38 15.61
N LEU A 152 7.55 -8.36 15.71
CA LEU A 152 7.37 -9.43 14.72
C LEU A 152 5.87 -9.75 14.45
N GLY A 153 4.97 -8.84 14.73
CA GLY A 153 3.58 -8.96 14.32
C GLY A 153 2.67 -9.81 15.22
N CYS A 154 3.11 -10.19 16.42
CA CYS A 154 2.22 -10.85 17.40
C CYS A 154 1.11 -9.93 17.86
N VAL A 155 -0.03 -10.48 18.27
CA VAL A 155 -1.13 -9.71 18.86
C VAL A 155 -0.89 -9.54 20.36
N PRO A 156 -0.68 -8.31 20.87
CA PRO A 156 -0.46 -8.09 22.30
C PRO A 156 -1.71 -8.40 23.15
N LEU A 157 -1.49 -8.76 24.38
CA LEU A 157 -2.53 -8.94 25.40
C LEU A 157 -2.77 -7.61 26.15
N GLY A 158 -3.94 -7.43 26.78
CA GLY A 158 -4.28 -6.22 27.53
C GLY A 158 -5.72 -5.76 27.35
N GLN A 159 -6.46 -6.35 26.41
CA GLN A 159 -7.84 -5.97 26.11
C GLN A 159 -8.82 -6.39 27.22
N LYS A 160 -8.59 -7.54 27.84
CA LYS A 160 -9.45 -8.05 28.91
C LYS A 160 -8.88 -7.67 30.28
N ILE A 161 -9.75 -7.54 31.27
CA ILE A 161 -9.37 -7.25 32.68
C ILE A 161 -8.44 -8.33 33.24
N THR A 162 -8.61 -9.58 32.80
CA THR A 162 -7.79 -10.74 33.19
C THR A 162 -6.45 -10.85 32.48
N HIS A 163 -6.21 -10.02 31.45
CA HIS A 163 -4.96 -10.05 30.70
C HIS A 163 -3.87 -9.28 31.47
N THR A 164 -2.64 -9.75 31.30
CA THR A 164 -1.46 -8.98 31.71
C THR A 164 -1.37 -7.74 30.85
N LYS A 165 -1.25 -6.56 31.48
CA LYS A 165 -1.17 -5.26 30.79
C LYS A 165 0.26 -4.76 30.63
N GLY A 166 1.24 -5.50 31.12
CA GLY A 166 2.62 -5.12 31.11
C GLY A 166 2.97 -4.08 32.19
N GLU A 167 4.14 -3.50 32.06
CA GLU A 167 4.70 -2.56 33.04
C GLU A 167 4.01 -1.19 33.00
N TYR A 168 3.50 -0.80 31.81
CA TYR A 168 2.91 0.53 31.57
C TYR A 168 1.38 0.52 31.54
N ASN A 169 0.73 -0.51 32.09
CA ASN A 169 -0.73 -0.65 32.19
C ASN A 169 -1.52 -0.63 30.86
N GLY A 170 -0.84 -0.75 29.73
CA GLY A 170 -1.45 -0.80 28.39
C GLY A 170 -1.56 -2.21 27.86
N TRP A 171 -0.60 -2.62 27.04
CA TRP A 171 -0.56 -3.94 26.43
C TRP A 171 0.77 -4.63 26.66
N TYR A 172 0.74 -5.95 26.62
CA TYR A 172 1.90 -6.81 26.78
C TYR A 172 1.96 -7.84 25.65
N CYS A 173 3.09 -7.92 24.97
CA CYS A 173 3.32 -8.94 23.95
C CYS A 173 4.06 -10.13 24.55
N PRO A 174 3.43 -11.30 24.70
CA PRO A 174 4.05 -12.46 25.35
C PRO A 174 5.11 -13.15 24.49
N CYS A 175 5.18 -12.84 23.19
CA CYS A 175 6.13 -13.47 22.28
C CYS A 175 7.58 -13.17 22.68
N HIS A 176 7.90 -11.91 23.00
CA HIS A 176 9.26 -11.48 23.35
C HIS A 176 9.28 -10.41 24.45
N GLY A 177 8.16 -10.22 25.14
CA GLY A 177 8.12 -9.35 26.33
C GLY A 177 8.04 -7.84 26.03
N SER A 178 7.50 -7.43 24.88
CA SER A 178 7.30 -5.99 24.62
C SER A 178 6.16 -5.44 25.46
N HIS A 179 6.37 -4.26 26.05
CA HIS A 179 5.41 -3.54 26.88
C HIS A 179 4.95 -2.27 26.17
N TYR A 180 3.69 -1.91 26.33
CA TYR A 180 3.06 -0.75 25.70
C TYR A 180 2.21 -0.03 26.73
N ASP A 181 2.13 1.28 26.62
CA ASP A 181 1.23 2.13 27.38
C ASP A 181 -0.12 2.38 26.66
N THR A 182 -0.85 3.40 27.07
CA THR A 182 -2.14 3.80 26.49
C THR A 182 -2.08 5.15 25.76
N SER A 183 -0.88 5.57 25.37
CA SER A 183 -0.63 6.79 24.58
C SER A 183 -0.57 6.53 23.07
#